data_de7398e25f1fd78f4d41de0af7efbc8d
#
_entry.id   de7398e25f1fd78f4d41de0af7efbc8d
#
_cell.length_a   1.000
_cell.length_b   1.000
_cell.length_c   1.000
_cell.angle_alpha   90.00
_cell.angle_beta   90.00
_cell.angle_gamma   90.00
#
_symmetry.space_group_name_H-M   'P 1'
#
loop_
_entity.id
_entity.type
_entity.pdbx_description
1 polymer ?
#
loop_
_entity_poly.entity_id
_entity_poly.type
_entity_poly.pdbx_seq_one_letter_code
_entity_poly.pdbx_strand_id
1 'polypeptide(L)'
;MTDTQKKPLWKNELVWLFLLTSGLFAILYSKFILSGYAYVFTDTGADTMQINYAQYGLFSSLFRSGESGYVLQAGLGMDVSSYYPAYLIPYNLLILLAPQRLLPWAVLASAYLKMITISLVGYLFYRKLMQDGIGTMAAALAWTFSGYVILWGQHYGFCTCMALFTVFMYFLQCYLNGEQRWKSAGLVLTVTMLLISSYYFLYMIAFFAVFYILIYSIMQRYSLKRTAGKVAGLGGMGILGVLIGGVALVPIADTFLESARAGVLAAKGTSHLLSPYKGKTLGTIVARFFSNHMLGIDKDYTGYLNY
;
A
#
# COMPACT_ATOMS: atom_id res chain seq x y z
N MET A 1 19.07 -40.07 7.15
CA MET A 1 17.97 -39.48 7.98
C MET A 1 18.58 -38.45 8.87
N THR A 2 18.60 -37.22 8.45
CA THR A 2 19.10 -36.08 9.25
C THR A 2 17.99 -35.66 10.20
N ASP A 3 18.20 -35.92 11.47
CA ASP A 3 17.35 -35.49 12.58
C ASP A 3 17.26 -33.96 12.58
N THR A 4 16.22 -33.41 11.96
CA THR A 4 15.91 -31.99 12.02
C THR A 4 15.32 -31.68 13.38
N GLN A 5 16.19 -31.63 14.41
CA GLN A 5 15.79 -31.10 15.73
C GLN A 5 15.13 -29.74 15.50
N LYS A 6 13.81 -29.68 15.65
CA LYS A 6 13.05 -28.42 15.62
C LYS A 6 13.66 -27.47 16.64
N LYS A 7 14.28 -26.38 16.18
CA LYS A 7 14.79 -25.33 17.05
C LYS A 7 13.64 -24.88 17.97
N PRO A 8 13.86 -24.76 19.28
CA PRO A 8 12.81 -24.32 20.20
C PRO A 8 12.27 -22.95 19.78
N LEU A 9 10.97 -22.70 19.99
CA LEU A 9 10.24 -21.51 19.50
C LEU A 9 10.92 -20.19 19.87
N TRP A 10 11.56 -20.09 21.06
CA TRP A 10 12.27 -18.88 21.51
C TRP A 10 13.55 -18.55 20.71
N LYS A 11 14.04 -19.49 19.89
CA LYS A 11 15.14 -19.27 18.94
C LYS A 11 14.63 -18.83 17.56
N ASN A 12 13.33 -18.65 17.39
CA ASN A 12 12.74 -18.24 16.15
C ASN A 12 12.60 -16.70 16.12
N GLU A 13 13.39 -16.04 15.31
CA GLU A 13 13.39 -14.59 15.14
C GLU A 13 12.02 -14.04 14.71
N LEU A 14 11.26 -14.80 13.92
CA LEU A 14 9.90 -14.39 13.51
C LEU A 14 8.92 -14.36 14.67
N VAL A 15 9.05 -15.25 15.64
CA VAL A 15 8.22 -15.25 16.86
C VAL A 15 8.50 -13.99 17.70
N TRP A 16 9.79 -13.69 17.90
CA TRP A 16 10.16 -12.47 18.62
C TRP A 16 9.73 -11.20 17.88
N LEU A 17 9.89 -11.18 16.56
CA LEU A 17 9.45 -10.05 15.78
C LEU A 17 7.92 -9.86 15.87
N PHE A 18 7.15 -10.95 15.77
CA PHE A 18 5.70 -10.91 15.98
C PHE A 18 5.33 -10.36 17.35
N LEU A 19 5.97 -10.85 18.43
CA LEU A 19 5.70 -10.40 19.78
C LEU A 19 6.08 -8.93 19.98
N LEU A 20 7.24 -8.51 19.49
CA LEU A 20 7.69 -7.12 19.55
C LEU A 20 6.75 -6.19 18.77
N THR A 21 6.39 -6.57 17.54
CA THR A 21 5.45 -5.78 16.73
C THR A 21 4.09 -5.66 17.43
N SER A 22 3.59 -6.77 17.99
CA SER A 22 2.32 -6.78 18.73
C SER A 22 2.37 -5.94 20.00
N GLY A 23 3.46 -6.05 20.77
CA GLY A 23 3.67 -5.25 21.98
C GLY A 23 3.77 -3.75 21.68
N LEU A 24 4.56 -3.37 20.69
CA LEU A 24 4.66 -1.97 20.26
C LEU A 24 3.33 -1.45 19.73
N PHE A 25 2.61 -2.24 18.94
CA PHE A 25 1.26 -1.88 18.48
C PHE A 25 0.33 -1.65 19.67
N ALA A 26 0.30 -2.58 20.64
CA ALA A 26 -0.56 -2.47 21.81
C ALA A 26 -0.25 -1.21 22.64
N ILE A 27 1.02 -0.83 22.77
CA ILE A 27 1.44 0.38 23.48
C ILE A 27 1.00 1.63 22.70
N LEU A 28 1.35 1.72 21.42
CA LEU A 28 1.07 2.90 20.59
C LEU A 28 -0.42 3.15 20.37
N TYR A 29 -1.19 2.08 20.22
CA TYR A 29 -2.63 2.15 19.93
C TYR A 29 -3.50 1.85 21.16
N SER A 30 -2.91 1.83 22.37
CA SER A 30 -3.60 1.50 23.64
C SER A 30 -4.88 2.32 23.86
N LYS A 31 -4.85 3.61 23.54
CA LYS A 31 -6.00 4.49 23.66
C LYS A 31 -7.19 3.99 22.82
N PHE A 32 -6.97 3.57 21.58
CA PHE A 32 -8.02 3.06 20.70
C PHE A 32 -8.49 1.67 21.12
N ILE A 33 -7.57 0.80 21.58
CA ILE A 33 -7.88 -0.55 22.05
C ILE A 33 -8.79 -0.50 23.29
N LEU A 34 -8.48 0.39 24.25
CA LEU A 34 -9.18 0.43 25.53
C LEU A 34 -10.48 1.23 25.47
N SER A 35 -10.56 2.27 24.65
CA SER A 35 -11.71 3.16 24.61
C SER A 35 -12.75 2.77 23.55
N GLY A 36 -12.38 1.96 22.55
CA GLY A 36 -13.23 1.69 21.39
C GLY A 36 -13.44 2.92 20.50
N TYR A 37 -12.59 3.94 20.62
CA TYR A 37 -12.62 5.08 19.70
C TYR A 37 -12.18 4.66 18.30
N ALA A 38 -12.71 5.35 17.30
CA ALA A 38 -12.23 5.18 15.94
C ALA A 38 -10.73 5.51 15.84
N TYR A 39 -9.99 4.69 15.10
CA TYR A 39 -8.57 4.94 14.81
C TYR A 39 -8.43 6.13 13.86
N VAL A 40 -8.41 7.31 14.40
CA VAL A 40 -8.31 8.58 13.70
C VAL A 40 -7.47 9.53 14.55
N PHE A 41 -6.49 10.17 13.93
CA PHE A 41 -5.83 11.34 14.48
C PHE A 41 -6.52 12.61 14.00
N THR A 42 -6.34 13.70 14.68
CA THR A 42 -6.75 15.02 14.20
C THR A 42 -5.98 15.33 12.92
N ASP A 43 -6.70 15.51 11.81
CA ASP A 43 -6.12 15.95 10.56
C ASP A 43 -6.81 17.24 10.06
N THR A 44 -6.08 18.01 9.28
CA THR A 44 -6.55 19.32 8.79
C THR A 44 -7.68 19.16 7.77
N GLY A 45 -7.71 18.05 7.03
CA GLY A 45 -8.70 17.79 6.00
C GLY A 45 -9.92 17.01 6.48
N ALA A 46 -9.87 16.41 7.68
CA ALA A 46 -10.88 15.52 8.24
C ALA A 46 -11.26 14.33 7.33
N ASP A 47 -10.46 14.05 6.28
CA ASP A 47 -10.72 13.01 5.28
C ASP A 47 -10.91 11.63 5.92
N THR A 48 -10.15 11.34 6.97
CA THR A 48 -10.25 10.06 7.67
C THR A 48 -11.64 9.85 8.27
N MET A 49 -12.19 10.86 8.95
CA MET A 49 -13.51 10.78 9.56
C MET A 49 -14.64 10.91 8.54
N GLN A 50 -14.55 11.93 7.68
CA GLN A 50 -15.65 12.28 6.77
C GLN A 50 -15.74 11.33 5.57
N ILE A 51 -14.61 10.77 5.12
CA ILE A 51 -14.56 9.92 3.93
C ILE A 51 -14.23 8.47 4.32
N ASN A 52 -13.02 8.21 4.81
CA ASN A 52 -12.53 6.84 4.93
C ASN A 52 -13.30 6.00 5.95
N TYR A 53 -13.52 6.55 7.16
CA TYR A 53 -14.25 5.83 8.22
C TYR A 53 -15.74 5.74 7.92
N ALA A 54 -16.34 6.83 7.41
CA ALA A 54 -17.75 6.85 7.00
C ALA A 54 -18.02 5.83 5.88
N GLN A 55 -17.14 5.74 4.88
CA GLN A 55 -17.23 4.73 3.83
C GLN A 55 -17.14 3.31 4.39
N TYR A 56 -16.24 3.03 5.33
CA TYR A 56 -16.16 1.72 5.98
C TYR A 56 -17.49 1.36 6.68
N GLY A 57 -18.10 2.31 7.38
CA GLY A 57 -19.41 2.13 7.99
C GLY A 57 -20.50 1.82 6.96
N LEU A 58 -20.55 2.59 5.88
CA LEU A 58 -21.50 2.39 4.78
C LEU A 58 -21.32 1.00 4.14
N PHE A 59 -20.11 0.66 3.68
CA PHE A 59 -19.87 -0.61 3.00
C PHE A 59 -20.05 -1.83 3.91
N SER A 60 -19.72 -1.73 5.20
CA SER A 60 -20.03 -2.76 6.18
C SER A 60 -21.57 -2.97 6.30
N SER A 61 -22.35 -1.90 6.31
CA SER A 61 -23.80 -1.97 6.35
C SER A 61 -24.38 -2.62 5.09
N LEU A 62 -23.99 -2.13 3.92
CA LEU A 62 -24.44 -2.62 2.62
C LEU A 62 -24.09 -4.10 2.40
N PHE A 63 -22.86 -4.48 2.73
CA PHE A 63 -22.42 -5.88 2.60
C PHE A 63 -23.28 -6.82 3.47
N ARG A 64 -23.62 -6.40 4.67
CA ARG A 64 -24.42 -7.20 5.61
C ARG A 64 -25.92 -7.23 5.26
N SER A 65 -26.45 -6.18 4.64
CA SER A 65 -27.84 -6.17 4.13
C SER A 65 -27.97 -6.85 2.78
N GLY A 66 -26.84 -7.19 2.13
CA GLY A 66 -26.86 -7.75 0.77
C GLY A 66 -27.18 -6.73 -0.31
N GLU A 67 -27.10 -5.45 0.02
CA GLU A 67 -27.34 -4.37 -0.94
C GLU A 67 -26.12 -4.15 -1.82
N SER A 68 -26.35 -4.00 -3.11
CA SER A 68 -25.33 -3.71 -4.13
C SER A 68 -25.94 -2.87 -5.26
N GLY A 69 -25.08 -2.17 -5.99
CA GLY A 69 -25.53 -1.28 -7.05
C GLY A 69 -25.86 0.12 -6.55
N TYR A 70 -27.01 0.68 -6.94
CA TYR A 70 -27.35 2.06 -6.62
C TYR A 70 -27.97 2.19 -5.23
N VAL A 71 -27.38 3.03 -4.37
CA VAL A 71 -27.84 3.27 -3.00
C VAL A 71 -28.09 4.76 -2.78
N LEU A 72 -29.22 5.08 -2.12
CA LEU A 72 -29.61 6.46 -1.80
C LEU A 72 -28.89 7.04 -0.58
N GLN A 73 -28.33 6.18 0.27
CA GLN A 73 -27.65 6.56 1.52
C GLN A 73 -26.32 7.25 1.30
N ALA A 74 -25.77 7.22 0.08
CA ALA A 74 -24.52 7.84 -0.28
C ALA A 74 -24.75 9.03 -1.20
N GLY A 75 -24.51 10.26 -0.72
CA GLY A 75 -24.38 11.49 -1.49
C GLY A 75 -25.51 11.81 -2.49
N LEU A 76 -26.78 11.69 -2.13
CA LEU A 76 -27.96 11.85 -3.00
C LEU A 76 -28.20 10.67 -3.97
N GLY A 77 -27.54 9.58 -3.77
CA GLY A 77 -27.58 8.37 -4.58
C GLY A 77 -26.28 8.13 -5.35
N MET A 78 -25.71 6.95 -5.20
CA MET A 78 -24.46 6.56 -5.81
C MET A 78 -24.47 5.08 -6.16
N ASP A 79 -23.92 4.72 -7.30
CA ASP A 79 -23.59 3.33 -7.60
C ASP A 79 -22.34 2.92 -6.83
N VAL A 80 -22.50 1.99 -5.90
CA VAL A 80 -21.41 1.51 -5.04
C VAL A 80 -20.69 0.28 -5.61
N SER A 81 -21.16 -0.29 -6.71
CA SER A 81 -20.60 -1.50 -7.31
C SER A 81 -19.13 -1.33 -7.70
N SER A 82 -18.75 -0.13 -8.16
CA SER A 82 -17.38 0.20 -8.53
C SER A 82 -16.39 0.22 -7.36
N TYR A 83 -16.89 0.38 -6.12
CA TYR A 83 -16.06 0.46 -4.92
C TYR A 83 -15.86 -0.90 -4.23
N TYR A 84 -16.78 -1.85 -4.40
CA TYR A 84 -16.73 -3.15 -3.74
C TYR A 84 -15.39 -3.90 -3.88
N PRO A 85 -14.74 -3.94 -5.05
CA PRO A 85 -13.50 -4.67 -5.21
C PRO A 85 -12.40 -4.21 -4.22
N ALA A 86 -12.30 -2.91 -3.94
CA ALA A 86 -11.32 -2.37 -3.00
C ALA A 86 -11.60 -2.82 -1.55
N TYR A 87 -12.83 -3.13 -1.22
CA TYR A 87 -13.22 -3.62 0.12
C TYR A 87 -13.06 -5.13 0.28
N LEU A 88 -13.00 -5.91 -0.81
CA LEU A 88 -12.76 -7.35 -0.76
C LEU A 88 -11.29 -7.74 -0.54
N ILE A 89 -10.40 -6.78 -0.39
CA ILE A 89 -9.00 -7.03 -0.04
C ILE A 89 -8.94 -7.65 1.36
N PRO A 90 -8.07 -8.65 1.61
CA PRO A 90 -8.04 -9.41 2.87
C PRO A 90 -8.06 -8.56 4.14
N TYR A 91 -7.38 -7.42 4.15
CA TYR A 91 -7.35 -6.50 5.30
C TYR A 91 -8.69 -5.86 5.62
N ASN A 92 -9.57 -5.71 4.63
CA ASN A 92 -10.86 -5.05 4.77
C ASN A 92 -11.99 -6.03 5.08
N LEU A 93 -11.78 -7.35 4.92
CA LEU A 93 -12.83 -8.35 5.17
C LEU A 93 -13.36 -8.29 6.60
N LEU A 94 -12.49 -8.05 7.58
CA LEU A 94 -12.92 -7.87 8.97
C LEU A 94 -13.87 -6.68 9.14
N ILE A 95 -13.63 -5.61 8.37
CA ILE A 95 -14.43 -4.40 8.41
C ILE A 95 -15.80 -4.66 7.77
N LEU A 96 -15.85 -5.33 6.62
CA LEU A 96 -17.11 -5.66 5.94
C LEU A 96 -18.02 -6.55 6.78
N LEU A 97 -17.42 -7.50 7.52
CA LEU A 97 -18.17 -8.44 8.36
C LEU A 97 -18.58 -7.85 9.71
N ALA A 98 -17.94 -6.76 10.15
CA ALA A 98 -18.18 -6.19 11.47
C ALA A 98 -19.54 -5.49 11.56
N PRO A 99 -20.35 -5.75 12.62
CA PRO A 99 -21.49 -4.90 12.91
C PRO A 99 -21.03 -3.48 13.27
N GLN A 100 -21.87 -2.47 13.03
CA GLN A 100 -21.52 -1.06 13.25
C GLN A 100 -20.94 -0.79 14.64
N ARG A 101 -21.46 -1.47 15.66
CA ARG A 101 -20.96 -1.37 17.05
C ARG A 101 -19.50 -1.80 17.20
N LEU A 102 -19.03 -2.75 16.38
CA LEU A 102 -17.67 -3.29 16.43
C LEU A 102 -16.76 -2.67 15.37
N LEU A 103 -17.25 -1.75 14.56
CA LEU A 103 -16.50 -1.13 13.48
C LEU A 103 -15.17 -0.49 13.94
N PRO A 104 -15.08 0.25 15.07
CA PRO A 104 -13.82 0.82 15.53
C PRO A 104 -12.74 -0.24 15.74
N TRP A 105 -13.08 -1.35 16.38
CA TRP A 105 -12.14 -2.45 16.61
C TRP A 105 -11.80 -3.22 15.34
N ALA A 106 -12.73 -3.38 14.41
CA ALA A 106 -12.48 -4.02 13.12
C ALA A 106 -11.48 -3.20 12.27
N VAL A 107 -11.63 -1.86 12.27
CA VAL A 107 -10.69 -0.96 11.61
C VAL A 107 -9.31 -1.03 12.27
N LEU A 108 -9.24 -1.04 13.58
CA LEU A 108 -8.00 -1.17 14.32
C LEU A 108 -7.34 -2.54 14.09
N ALA A 109 -8.12 -3.63 14.08
CA ALA A 109 -7.63 -4.97 13.77
C ALA A 109 -7.10 -5.06 12.31
N SER A 110 -7.76 -4.40 11.37
CA SER A 110 -7.26 -4.27 9.99
C SER A 110 -5.90 -3.54 9.95
N ALA A 111 -5.74 -2.45 10.72
CA ALA A 111 -4.47 -1.74 10.83
C ALA A 111 -3.38 -2.64 11.45
N TYR A 112 -3.70 -3.38 12.49
CA TYR A 112 -2.81 -4.37 13.11
C TYR A 112 -2.34 -5.43 12.11
N LEU A 113 -3.27 -6.03 11.34
CA LEU A 113 -2.92 -7.03 10.33
C LEU A 113 -1.99 -6.47 9.26
N LYS A 114 -2.20 -5.23 8.83
CA LYS A 114 -1.30 -4.54 7.88
C LYS A 114 0.10 -4.39 8.47
N MET A 115 0.20 -3.93 9.71
CA MET A 115 1.49 -3.75 10.39
C MET A 115 2.21 -5.08 10.63
N ILE A 116 1.49 -6.15 11.01
CA ILE A 116 2.06 -7.50 11.10
C ILE A 116 2.56 -7.98 9.72
N THR A 117 1.81 -7.72 8.65
CA THR A 117 2.27 -8.06 7.30
C THR A 117 3.54 -7.31 6.94
N ILE A 118 3.59 -6.00 7.19
CA ILE A 118 4.78 -5.16 6.92
C ILE A 118 5.99 -5.71 7.71
N SER A 119 5.80 -6.05 8.98
CA SER A 119 6.85 -6.55 9.85
C SER A 119 7.38 -7.92 9.39
N LEU A 120 6.51 -8.92 9.31
CA LEU A 120 6.94 -10.29 9.04
C LEU A 120 7.43 -10.47 7.59
N VAL A 121 6.71 -9.90 6.61
CA VAL A 121 7.14 -9.96 5.21
C VAL A 121 8.35 -9.07 4.96
N GLY A 122 8.41 -7.91 5.62
CA GLY A 122 9.59 -7.06 5.62
C GLY A 122 10.84 -7.78 6.13
N TYR A 123 10.71 -8.54 7.23
CA TYR A 123 11.78 -9.40 7.73
C TYR A 123 12.21 -10.42 6.64
N LEU A 124 11.27 -11.10 6.00
CA LEU A 124 11.59 -12.07 4.95
C LEU A 124 12.29 -11.41 3.74
N PHE A 125 11.93 -10.17 3.42
CA PHE A 125 12.60 -9.38 2.39
C PHE A 125 14.03 -9.00 2.81
N TYR A 126 14.19 -8.38 3.99
CA TYR A 126 15.50 -7.95 4.46
C TYR A 126 16.44 -9.13 4.71
N ARG A 127 15.92 -10.29 5.11
CA ARG A 127 16.72 -11.52 5.27
C ARG A 127 17.35 -12.00 3.96
N LYS A 128 16.82 -11.60 2.80
CA LYS A 128 17.43 -11.88 1.50
C LYS A 128 18.58 -10.91 1.15
N LEU A 129 18.63 -9.77 1.81
CA LEU A 129 19.63 -8.73 1.59
C LEU A 129 20.72 -8.75 2.65
N MET A 130 20.38 -9.15 3.87
CA MET A 130 21.23 -9.11 5.06
C MET A 130 21.40 -10.51 5.64
N GLN A 131 22.58 -10.81 6.16
CA GLN A 131 22.85 -12.11 6.81
C GLN A 131 22.66 -12.07 8.34
N ASP A 132 22.72 -10.89 8.94
CA ASP A 132 22.54 -10.67 10.37
C ASP A 132 21.04 -10.71 10.76
N GLY A 133 20.69 -11.57 11.71
CA GLY A 133 19.31 -11.74 12.19
C GLY A 133 18.81 -10.55 12.99
N ILE A 134 19.63 -9.99 13.87
CA ILE A 134 19.26 -8.84 14.73
C ILE A 134 19.09 -7.59 13.85
N GLY A 135 20.03 -7.31 12.96
CA GLY A 135 19.93 -6.21 12.01
C GLY A 135 18.71 -6.34 11.09
N THR A 136 18.38 -7.56 10.65
CA THR A 136 17.17 -7.83 9.86
C THR A 136 15.90 -7.53 10.65
N MET A 137 15.83 -7.92 11.93
CA MET A 137 14.68 -7.61 12.80
C MET A 137 14.56 -6.10 13.03
N ALA A 138 15.68 -5.42 13.32
CA ALA A 138 15.69 -3.97 13.49
C ALA A 138 15.22 -3.23 12.24
N ALA A 139 15.68 -3.64 11.05
CA ALA A 139 15.23 -3.08 9.77
C ALA A 139 13.71 -3.30 9.56
N ALA A 140 13.20 -4.50 9.84
CA ALA A 140 11.77 -4.80 9.72
C ALA A 140 10.93 -3.95 10.69
N LEU A 141 11.36 -3.77 11.94
CA LEU A 141 10.68 -2.91 12.91
C LEU A 141 10.73 -1.43 12.50
N ALA A 142 11.89 -0.94 12.07
CA ALA A 142 12.03 0.45 11.59
C ALA A 142 11.13 0.73 10.38
N TRP A 143 10.97 -0.24 9.47
CA TRP A 143 10.07 -0.16 8.33
C TRP A 143 8.60 -0.15 8.78
N THR A 144 8.21 -1.03 9.70
CA THR A 144 6.85 -1.18 10.21
C THR A 144 6.40 0.05 10.99
N PHE A 145 7.28 0.61 11.81
CA PHE A 145 7.01 1.79 12.64
C PHE A 145 7.60 3.07 12.05
N SER A 146 7.80 3.10 10.72
CA SER A 146 8.24 4.30 10.03
C SER A 146 7.23 5.44 10.18
N GLY A 147 7.69 6.68 10.08
CA GLY A 147 6.83 7.85 10.13
C GLY A 147 5.69 7.79 9.11
N TYR A 148 5.94 7.21 7.93
CA TYR A 148 4.88 7.02 6.93
C TYR A 148 3.75 6.10 7.44
N VAL A 149 4.08 4.93 8.00
CA VAL A 149 3.06 3.98 8.49
C VAL A 149 2.30 4.55 9.68
N ILE A 150 2.98 5.24 10.59
CA ILE A 150 2.35 5.79 11.80
C ILE A 150 1.47 7.00 11.47
N LEU A 151 1.98 7.96 10.69
CA LEU A 151 1.25 9.21 10.42
C LEU A 151 0.16 9.02 9.38
N TRP A 152 0.44 8.25 8.31
CA TRP A 152 -0.51 8.02 7.23
C TRP A 152 -1.35 6.75 7.40
N GLY A 153 -1.12 5.98 8.46
CA GLY A 153 -1.88 4.76 8.74
C GLY A 153 -3.38 4.99 8.96
N GLN A 154 -3.76 6.17 9.42
CA GLN A 154 -5.16 6.59 9.57
C GLN A 154 -5.87 6.75 8.21
N HIS A 155 -5.18 7.10 7.15
CA HIS A 155 -5.67 6.98 5.77
C HIS A 155 -5.57 5.51 5.35
N TYR A 156 -6.51 4.71 5.77
CA TYR A 156 -6.47 3.24 5.81
C TYR A 156 -6.00 2.59 4.50
N GLY A 157 -6.31 3.19 3.35
CA GLY A 157 -5.83 2.75 2.03
C GLY A 157 -4.32 2.87 1.87
N PHE A 158 -3.68 3.90 2.44
CA PHE A 158 -2.24 4.11 2.34
C PHE A 158 -1.46 3.02 3.06
N CYS A 159 -1.90 2.65 4.26
CA CYS A 159 -1.30 1.54 4.99
C CYS A 159 -1.52 0.19 4.27
N THR A 160 -2.66 0.01 3.60
CA THR A 160 -2.90 -1.15 2.73
C THR A 160 -1.89 -1.21 1.59
N CYS A 161 -1.68 -0.09 0.89
CA CYS A 161 -0.70 -0.01 -0.19
C CYS A 161 0.73 -0.28 0.32
N MET A 162 1.08 0.19 1.53
CA MET A 162 2.39 -0.06 2.14
C MET A 162 2.59 -1.53 2.50
N ALA A 163 1.57 -2.20 3.03
CA ALA A 163 1.61 -3.64 3.30
C ALA A 163 1.79 -4.45 1.99
N LEU A 164 1.01 -4.12 0.96
CA LEU A 164 1.12 -4.74 -0.36
C LEU A 164 2.46 -4.42 -1.03
N PHE A 165 2.99 -3.20 -0.88
CA PHE A 165 4.31 -2.85 -1.38
C PHE A 165 5.41 -3.71 -0.73
N THR A 166 5.32 -3.95 0.57
CA THR A 166 6.27 -4.83 1.26
C THR A 166 6.19 -6.27 0.73
N VAL A 167 4.98 -6.77 0.49
CA VAL A 167 4.77 -8.09 -0.13
C VAL A 167 5.32 -8.12 -1.56
N PHE A 168 5.08 -7.07 -2.34
CA PHE A 168 5.62 -6.91 -3.68
C PHE A 168 7.15 -6.95 -3.69
N MET A 169 7.82 -6.22 -2.78
CA MET A 169 9.28 -6.19 -2.68
C MET A 169 9.86 -7.55 -2.33
N TYR A 170 9.21 -8.30 -1.45
CA TYR A 170 9.61 -9.68 -1.15
C TYR A 170 9.57 -10.57 -2.39
N PHE A 171 8.46 -10.56 -3.14
CA PHE A 171 8.34 -11.38 -4.35
C PHE A 171 9.22 -10.88 -5.49
N LEU A 172 9.42 -9.57 -5.62
CA LEU A 172 10.36 -9.00 -6.58
C LEU A 172 11.79 -9.48 -6.30
N GLN A 173 12.21 -9.48 -5.04
CA GLN A 173 13.52 -9.99 -4.66
C GLN A 173 13.65 -11.50 -4.94
N CYS A 174 12.61 -12.29 -4.68
CA CYS A 174 12.58 -13.71 -5.05
C CYS A 174 12.73 -13.91 -6.56
N TYR A 175 12.04 -13.10 -7.37
CA TYR A 175 12.15 -13.14 -8.83
C TYR A 175 13.57 -12.79 -9.31
N LEU A 176 14.18 -11.75 -8.73
CA LEU A 176 15.55 -11.34 -9.08
C LEU A 176 16.56 -12.41 -8.73
N ASN A 177 16.40 -13.08 -7.60
CA ASN A 177 17.24 -14.19 -7.17
C ASN A 177 17.02 -15.48 -7.98
N GLY A 178 16.03 -15.53 -8.87
CA GLY A 178 15.72 -16.73 -9.67
C GLY A 178 15.10 -17.87 -8.87
N GLU A 179 14.37 -17.55 -7.80
CA GLU A 179 13.70 -18.52 -6.95
C GLU A 179 12.48 -19.18 -7.66
N GLN A 180 11.85 -20.13 -6.98
CA GLN A 180 10.76 -20.95 -7.52
C GLN A 180 9.67 -20.17 -8.28
N ARG A 181 9.20 -20.72 -9.39
CA ARG A 181 8.22 -20.07 -10.30
C ARG A 181 6.90 -19.67 -9.64
N TRP A 182 6.43 -20.39 -8.63
CA TRP A 182 5.21 -20.03 -7.91
C TRP A 182 5.30 -18.66 -7.20
N LYS A 183 6.52 -18.22 -6.87
CA LYS A 183 6.76 -16.87 -6.30
C LYS A 183 6.51 -15.76 -7.31
N SER A 184 6.63 -16.06 -8.62
CA SER A 184 6.20 -15.14 -9.67
C SER A 184 4.69 -14.95 -9.70
N ALA A 185 3.92 -15.98 -9.37
CA ALA A 185 2.47 -15.86 -9.18
C ALA A 185 2.13 -14.91 -8.01
N GLY A 186 2.96 -14.91 -6.95
CA GLY A 186 2.84 -13.95 -5.85
C GLY A 186 3.03 -12.50 -6.31
N LEU A 187 3.93 -12.24 -7.26
CA LEU A 187 4.07 -10.91 -7.87
C LEU A 187 2.80 -10.51 -8.63
N VAL A 188 2.30 -11.39 -9.49
CA VAL A 188 1.07 -11.14 -10.26
C VAL A 188 -0.10 -10.82 -9.33
N LEU A 189 -0.32 -11.66 -8.31
CA LEU A 189 -1.39 -11.46 -7.34
C LEU A 189 -1.23 -10.13 -6.57
N THR A 190 0.00 -9.79 -6.19
CA THR A 190 0.25 -8.53 -5.48
C THR A 190 0.01 -7.31 -6.37
N VAL A 191 0.38 -7.38 -7.66
CA VAL A 191 0.06 -6.33 -8.64
C VAL A 191 -1.46 -6.18 -8.79
N THR A 192 -2.20 -7.30 -8.89
CA THR A 192 -3.67 -7.31 -8.93
C THR A 192 -4.26 -6.60 -7.69
N MET A 193 -3.80 -6.97 -6.49
CA MET A 193 -4.28 -6.36 -5.25
C MET A 193 -3.92 -4.87 -5.13
N LEU A 194 -2.72 -4.48 -5.57
CA LEU A 194 -2.31 -3.07 -5.62
C LEU A 194 -3.18 -2.26 -6.59
N LEU A 195 -3.49 -2.81 -7.76
CA LEU A 195 -4.36 -2.18 -8.74
C LEU A 195 -5.75 -1.92 -8.17
N ILE A 196 -6.34 -2.95 -7.54
CA ILE A 196 -7.66 -2.86 -6.90
C ILE A 196 -7.64 -1.88 -5.73
N SER A 197 -6.56 -1.84 -4.94
CA SER A 197 -6.44 -0.91 -3.81
C SER A 197 -6.25 0.53 -4.26
N SER A 198 -5.35 0.76 -5.22
CA SER A 198 -5.02 2.08 -5.73
C SER A 198 -4.13 1.98 -6.97
N TYR A 199 -4.69 2.28 -8.14
CA TYR A 199 -3.92 2.38 -9.39
C TYR A 199 -2.81 3.43 -9.30
N TYR A 200 -3.01 4.49 -8.51
CA TYR A 200 -2.02 5.55 -8.30
C TYR A 200 -0.75 5.02 -7.61
N PHE A 201 -0.90 4.28 -6.51
CA PHE A 201 0.24 3.66 -5.84
C PHE A 201 0.88 2.56 -6.68
N LEU A 202 0.10 1.78 -7.44
CA LEU A 202 0.65 0.79 -8.36
C LEU A 202 1.58 1.45 -9.38
N TYR A 203 1.17 2.58 -9.96
CA TYR A 203 2.00 3.34 -10.90
C TYR A 203 3.35 3.76 -10.27
N MET A 204 3.32 4.32 -9.07
CA MET A 204 4.53 4.72 -8.35
C MET A 204 5.44 3.52 -8.03
N ILE A 205 4.84 2.41 -7.59
CA ILE A 205 5.56 1.17 -7.27
C ILE A 205 6.19 0.56 -8.53
N ALA A 206 5.49 0.59 -9.66
CA ALA A 206 6.03 0.10 -10.94
C ALA A 206 7.27 0.90 -11.37
N PHE A 207 7.21 2.21 -11.25
CA PHE A 207 8.36 3.09 -11.50
C PHE A 207 9.53 2.74 -10.58
N PHE A 208 9.27 2.67 -9.28
CA PHE A 208 10.28 2.29 -8.29
C PHE A 208 10.90 0.92 -8.59
N ALA A 209 10.09 -0.06 -8.99
CA ALA A 209 10.55 -1.41 -9.28
C ALA A 209 11.54 -1.45 -10.45
N VAL A 210 11.35 -0.64 -11.49
CA VAL A 210 12.31 -0.51 -12.60
C VAL A 210 13.65 0.00 -12.08
N PHE A 211 13.66 1.09 -11.30
CA PHE A 211 14.90 1.61 -10.71
C PHE A 211 15.55 0.58 -9.77
N TYR A 212 14.76 -0.13 -8.97
CA TYR A 212 15.29 -1.18 -8.12
C TYR A 212 15.99 -2.28 -8.92
N ILE A 213 15.37 -2.75 -10.02
CA ILE A 213 16.00 -3.75 -10.92
C ILE A 213 17.30 -3.21 -11.53
N LEU A 214 17.32 -1.94 -11.97
CA LEU A 214 18.51 -1.35 -12.54
C LEU A 214 19.66 -1.30 -11.53
N ILE A 215 19.41 -0.80 -10.32
CA ILE A 215 20.40 -0.74 -9.25
C ILE A 215 20.86 -2.15 -8.88
N TYR A 216 19.94 -3.09 -8.68
CA TYR A 216 20.26 -4.48 -8.40
C TYR A 216 21.14 -5.10 -9.51
N SER A 217 20.82 -4.84 -10.78
CA SER A 217 21.58 -5.36 -11.92
C SER A 217 23.00 -4.79 -11.98
N ILE A 218 23.19 -3.52 -11.64
CA ILE A 218 24.51 -2.89 -11.53
C ILE A 218 25.31 -3.58 -10.42
N MET A 219 24.71 -3.75 -9.24
CA MET A 219 25.37 -4.42 -8.10
C MET A 219 25.77 -5.86 -8.41
N GLN A 220 24.92 -6.59 -9.15
CA GLN A 220 25.16 -7.98 -9.56
C GLN A 220 25.99 -8.10 -10.86
N ARG A 221 26.42 -6.98 -11.43
CA ARG A 221 27.18 -6.92 -12.71
C ARG A 221 26.48 -7.67 -13.85
N TYR A 222 25.15 -7.55 -13.95
CA TYR A 222 24.40 -8.18 -15.03
C TYR A 222 24.69 -7.50 -16.37
N SER A 223 24.68 -8.28 -17.46
CA SER A 223 24.71 -7.73 -18.81
C SER A 223 23.41 -6.96 -19.11
N LEU A 224 23.48 -6.00 -20.03
CA LEU A 224 22.33 -5.21 -20.46
C LEU A 224 21.17 -6.10 -20.93
N LYS A 225 21.48 -7.16 -21.69
CA LYS A 225 20.48 -8.16 -22.15
C LYS A 225 19.78 -8.84 -20.99
N ARG A 226 20.51 -9.22 -19.94
CA ARG A 226 19.94 -9.87 -18.74
C ARG A 226 19.08 -8.89 -17.95
N THR A 227 19.52 -7.65 -17.79
CA THR A 227 18.76 -6.58 -17.14
C THR A 227 17.45 -6.30 -17.89
N ALA A 228 17.52 -6.12 -19.22
CA ALA A 228 16.34 -5.92 -20.05
C ALA A 228 15.36 -7.11 -19.95
N GLY A 229 15.87 -8.35 -19.92
CA GLY A 229 15.07 -9.53 -19.71
C GLY A 229 14.36 -9.55 -18.35
N LYS A 230 15.01 -9.08 -17.27
CA LYS A 230 14.39 -8.95 -15.95
C LYS A 230 13.28 -7.88 -15.93
N VAL A 231 13.52 -6.73 -16.55
CA VAL A 231 12.51 -5.67 -16.66
C VAL A 231 11.32 -6.14 -17.51
N ALA A 232 11.58 -6.76 -18.66
CA ALA A 232 10.51 -7.29 -19.54
C ALA A 232 9.70 -8.39 -18.83
N GLY A 233 10.35 -9.28 -18.08
CA GLY A 233 9.66 -10.31 -17.30
C GLY A 233 8.78 -9.72 -16.20
N LEU A 234 9.24 -8.69 -15.47
CA LEU A 234 8.40 -7.97 -14.53
C LEU A 234 7.24 -7.28 -15.24
N GLY A 235 7.49 -6.65 -16.41
CA GLY A 235 6.45 -6.03 -17.22
C GLY A 235 5.36 -7.03 -17.64
N GLY A 236 5.74 -8.23 -18.10
CA GLY A 236 4.79 -9.30 -18.44
C GLY A 236 3.94 -9.75 -17.25
N MET A 237 4.55 -9.94 -16.08
CA MET A 237 3.83 -10.26 -14.84
C MET A 237 2.92 -9.08 -14.41
N GLY A 238 3.39 -7.85 -14.57
CA GLY A 238 2.62 -6.64 -14.30
C GLY A 238 1.37 -6.57 -15.19
N ILE A 239 1.52 -6.76 -16.50
CA ILE A 239 0.41 -6.79 -17.46
C ILE A 239 -0.60 -7.88 -17.07
N LEU A 240 -0.13 -9.09 -16.76
CA LEU A 240 -1.01 -10.17 -16.33
C LEU A 240 -1.78 -9.81 -15.05
N GLY A 241 -1.12 -9.20 -14.05
CA GLY A 241 -1.77 -8.72 -12.82
C GLY A 241 -2.82 -7.64 -13.08
N VAL A 242 -2.53 -6.71 -14.01
CA VAL A 242 -3.48 -5.67 -14.46
C VAL A 242 -4.66 -6.29 -15.19
N LEU A 243 -4.44 -7.27 -16.07
CA LEU A 243 -5.54 -7.96 -16.78
C LEU A 243 -6.47 -8.70 -15.81
N ILE A 244 -5.91 -9.40 -14.81
CA ILE A 244 -6.71 -10.07 -13.78
C ILE A 244 -7.50 -9.06 -12.94
N GLY A 245 -6.86 -7.95 -12.55
CA GLY A 245 -7.51 -6.88 -11.79
C GLY A 245 -8.44 -6.00 -12.64
N GLY A 246 -8.35 -6.11 -13.98
CA GLY A 246 -9.10 -5.30 -14.92
C GLY A 246 -10.62 -5.44 -14.76
N VAL A 247 -11.09 -6.62 -14.38
CA VAL A 247 -12.52 -6.85 -14.07
C VAL A 247 -13.04 -5.88 -13.00
N ALA A 248 -12.21 -5.56 -12.01
CA ALA A 248 -12.54 -4.58 -10.98
C ALA A 248 -12.39 -3.13 -11.45
N LEU A 249 -11.55 -2.88 -12.47
CA LEU A 249 -11.33 -1.53 -12.99
C LEU A 249 -12.40 -1.06 -13.96
N VAL A 250 -13.09 -1.96 -14.65
CA VAL A 250 -14.10 -1.59 -15.65
C VAL A 250 -15.18 -0.67 -15.05
N PRO A 251 -15.82 -1.00 -13.92
CA PRO A 251 -16.80 -0.11 -13.32
C PRO A 251 -16.19 1.21 -12.82
N ILE A 252 -14.94 1.19 -12.34
CA ILE A 252 -14.24 2.41 -11.89
C ILE A 252 -13.92 3.31 -13.09
N ALA A 253 -13.47 2.73 -14.21
CA ALA A 253 -13.18 3.47 -15.43
C ALA A 253 -14.44 4.11 -16.02
N ASP A 254 -15.55 3.39 -16.02
CA ASP A 254 -16.83 3.88 -16.48
C ASP A 254 -17.30 5.09 -15.65
N THR A 255 -17.34 4.94 -14.33
CA THR A 255 -17.64 6.03 -13.40
C THR A 255 -16.71 7.24 -13.58
N PHE A 256 -15.42 6.99 -13.85
CA PHE A 256 -14.46 8.06 -14.09
C PHE A 256 -14.72 8.79 -15.41
N LEU A 257 -15.00 8.05 -16.50
CA LEU A 257 -15.28 8.63 -17.83
C LEU A 257 -16.55 9.49 -17.83
N GLU A 258 -17.54 9.14 -17.04
CA GLU A 258 -18.76 9.92 -16.85
C GLU A 258 -18.57 11.13 -15.91
N SER A 259 -17.47 11.19 -15.18
CA SER A 259 -17.20 12.27 -14.24
C SER A 259 -16.83 13.59 -14.92
N ALA A 260 -17.15 14.71 -14.27
CA ALA A 260 -16.72 16.05 -14.72
C ALA A 260 -15.19 16.17 -14.87
N ARG A 261 -14.41 15.37 -14.16
CA ARG A 261 -12.95 15.33 -14.26
C ARG A 261 -12.46 14.81 -15.61
N ALA A 262 -13.14 13.83 -16.18
CA ALA A 262 -12.81 13.32 -17.52
C ALA A 262 -13.01 14.38 -18.59
N GLY A 263 -14.09 15.15 -18.52
CA GLY A 263 -14.34 16.29 -19.39
C GLY A 263 -13.26 17.37 -19.32
N VAL A 264 -12.79 17.70 -18.12
CA VAL A 264 -11.70 18.67 -17.92
C VAL A 264 -10.38 18.15 -18.48
N LEU A 265 -10.07 16.85 -18.30
CA LEU A 265 -8.85 16.24 -18.86
C LEU A 265 -8.90 16.18 -20.38
N ALA A 266 -10.04 15.83 -20.98
CA ALA A 266 -10.24 15.83 -22.42
C ALA A 266 -10.09 17.25 -23.01
N ALA A 267 -10.64 18.27 -22.34
CA ALA A 267 -10.53 19.67 -22.77
C ALA A 267 -9.09 20.23 -22.68
N LYS A 268 -8.29 19.77 -21.69
CA LYS A 268 -6.89 20.20 -21.53
C LYS A 268 -5.92 19.52 -22.50
N GLY A 269 -6.33 18.44 -23.13
CA GLY A 269 -5.49 17.64 -24.03
C GLY A 269 -4.26 16.99 -23.35
N THR A 270 -3.52 16.21 -24.13
CA THR A 270 -2.30 15.51 -23.65
C THR A 270 -1.07 16.42 -23.51
N SER A 271 -1.18 17.69 -23.92
CA SER A 271 -0.06 18.65 -23.88
C SER A 271 0.54 18.87 -22.48
N HIS A 272 -0.27 18.70 -21.42
CA HIS A 272 0.21 18.83 -20.04
C HIS A 272 1.01 17.62 -19.54
N LEU A 273 0.78 16.43 -20.11
CA LEU A 273 1.50 15.20 -19.73
C LEU A 273 2.95 15.21 -20.25
N LEU A 274 3.20 15.94 -21.33
CA LEU A 274 4.50 16.05 -21.99
C LEU A 274 5.19 17.40 -21.73
N SER A 275 4.56 18.31 -20.97
CA SER A 275 5.18 19.59 -20.64
C SER A 275 6.35 19.36 -19.67
N PRO A 276 7.57 19.76 -20.03
CA PRO A 276 8.70 19.62 -19.13
C PRO A 276 8.46 20.45 -17.86
N TYR A 277 8.70 19.84 -16.71
CA TYR A 277 8.63 20.56 -15.43
C TYR A 277 9.58 21.75 -15.46
N LYS A 278 9.10 22.93 -15.05
CA LYS A 278 9.95 24.11 -14.89
C LYS A 278 11.07 23.77 -13.90
N GLY A 279 12.28 24.27 -14.12
CA GLY A 279 13.44 23.97 -13.26
C GLY A 279 13.18 24.23 -11.77
N LYS A 280 12.38 25.25 -11.44
CA LYS A 280 11.95 25.55 -10.05
C LYS A 280 11.11 24.40 -9.45
N THR A 281 10.22 23.78 -10.23
CA THR A 281 9.42 22.63 -9.76
C THR A 281 10.31 21.42 -9.49
N LEU A 282 11.24 21.14 -10.40
CA LEU A 282 12.19 20.04 -10.23
C LEU A 282 13.08 20.25 -8.99
N GLY A 283 13.60 21.49 -8.80
CA GLY A 283 14.35 21.86 -7.60
C GLY A 283 13.54 21.67 -6.30
N THR A 284 12.25 22.02 -6.32
CA THR A 284 11.34 21.81 -5.18
C THR A 284 11.17 20.33 -4.87
N ILE A 285 10.99 19.48 -5.90
CA ILE A 285 10.88 18.04 -5.73
C ILE A 285 12.15 17.47 -5.09
N VAL A 286 13.32 17.84 -5.61
CA VAL A 286 14.61 17.38 -5.07
C VAL A 286 14.80 17.84 -3.62
N ALA A 287 14.54 19.11 -3.32
CA ALA A 287 14.67 19.65 -1.95
C ALA A 287 13.79 18.90 -0.95
N ARG A 288 12.58 18.51 -1.36
CA ARG A 288 11.63 17.77 -0.49
C ARG A 288 12.06 16.35 -0.15
N PHE A 289 12.97 15.73 -0.93
CA PHE A 289 13.59 14.46 -0.52
C PHE A 289 14.44 14.59 0.75
N PHE A 290 14.96 15.77 1.03
CA PHE A 290 15.82 16.02 2.17
C PHE A 290 15.04 16.63 3.36
N SER A 291 14.11 17.53 3.09
CA SER A 291 13.29 18.14 4.13
C SER A 291 12.02 18.78 3.57
N ASN A 292 10.88 18.50 4.20
CA ASN A 292 9.61 19.14 3.84
C ASN A 292 9.60 20.64 4.15
N HIS A 293 10.45 21.09 5.07
CA HIS A 293 10.48 22.48 5.56
C HIS A 293 11.62 23.32 4.98
N MET A 294 12.44 22.72 4.09
CA MET A 294 13.60 23.42 3.52
C MET A 294 13.22 24.68 2.73
N LEU A 295 12.02 24.74 2.17
CA LEU A 295 11.51 25.87 1.37
C LEU A 295 10.50 26.73 2.12
N GLY A 296 10.44 26.60 3.44
CA GLY A 296 9.48 27.32 4.30
C GLY A 296 8.23 26.50 4.62
N ILE A 297 7.41 27.02 5.52
CA ILE A 297 6.18 26.42 6.03
C ILE A 297 5.05 27.42 5.86
N ASP A 298 3.86 26.96 5.51
CA ASP A 298 2.65 27.75 5.41
C ASP A 298 2.83 29.01 4.55
N LYS A 299 2.62 30.21 5.09
CA LYS A 299 2.72 31.48 4.36
C LYS A 299 4.14 31.80 3.89
N ASP A 300 5.15 31.27 4.59
CA ASP A 300 6.56 31.46 4.28
C ASP A 300 7.10 30.45 3.26
N TYR A 301 6.22 29.60 2.71
CA TYR A 301 6.60 28.59 1.74
C TYR A 301 6.95 29.21 0.39
N THR A 302 8.20 29.06 -0.03
CA THR A 302 8.74 29.63 -1.28
C THR A 302 8.84 28.61 -2.43
N GLY A 303 8.50 27.36 -2.17
CA GLY A 303 8.52 26.30 -3.16
C GLY A 303 7.30 26.33 -4.10
N TYR A 304 7.25 25.38 -5.02
CA TYR A 304 6.06 25.16 -5.86
C TYR A 304 5.06 24.31 -5.08
N LEU A 305 3.81 24.73 -5.06
CA LEU A 305 2.70 23.93 -4.54
C LEU A 305 2.46 22.77 -5.49
N ASN A 306 2.59 21.55 -4.99
CA ASN A 306 2.26 20.32 -5.70
C ASN A 306 0.85 19.89 -5.25
N TYR A 307 -0.17 20.37 -5.93
CA TYR A 307 -1.53 19.87 -5.83
C TYR A 307 -1.95 19.27 -7.17
#